data_e6752816e8f203e6819596d172c4d9ac
#
_entry.id   e6752816e8f203e6819596d172c4d9ac
#
_cell.length_a   1.000
_cell.length_b   1.000
_cell.length_c   1.000
_cell.angle_alpha   90.00
_cell.angle_beta   90.00
_cell.angle_gamma   90.00
#
_symmetry.space_group_name_H-M   'P 1'
#
loop_
_entity.id
_entity.type
_entity.pdbx_description
1 polymer ?
#
loop_
_entity_poly.entity_id
_entity_poly.type
_entity_poly.pdbx_seq_one_letter_code
_entity_poly.pdbx_strand_id
1 'polypeptide(L)'
;MSKEKKPENGAKQTQLKRRLKYGGISVLLSAVVIAVVIIANVIITTVIRSNNLYTDLTGSGIFTLSDTAKEYLKQIKAPITIKFAVPLDTIKSNAQLFMVYLAADQFSKASTSEDPDDEIPDITVEYFDSYKFPAQFEKYKQLTSGNAWQSTNVIIESTYAEEDGETGSLPLVYALTAFFTTSDGKTIGFNGERRFLLAFLQLAGVEQPVVVFTTGHGEPIGTSPADSDNQYSDFTAMFEELGFRVKYSDLTREEVDPDCRLIVILDPKRDFIGKELDSLEGTSELDRVSDFVSAHGSIMVFLGPTGYDYTNLSHYLSEWGVKIHTTYTI
;
A
#
# COMPACT_ATOMS: atom_id res chain seq x y z
N MET A 1 -39.56 67.33 -65.93
CA MET A 1 -39.67 66.13 -65.10
C MET A 1 -38.30 65.86 -64.44
N SER A 2 -38.10 66.29 -63.26
CA SER A 2 -36.85 66.13 -62.50
C SER A 2 -36.98 64.86 -61.63
N LYS A 3 -36.10 63.86 -61.72
CA LYS A 3 -36.05 62.69 -60.86
C LYS A 3 -35.08 62.98 -59.74
N GLU A 4 -35.60 63.23 -58.52
CA GLU A 4 -34.82 63.20 -57.31
C GLU A 4 -34.16 61.86 -57.09
N LYS A 5 -32.82 61.83 -56.99
CA LYS A 5 -32.06 60.66 -56.49
C LYS A 5 -32.06 60.70 -54.97
N LYS A 6 -32.76 59.78 -54.37
CA LYS A 6 -32.75 59.53 -52.93
C LYS A 6 -31.34 59.15 -52.43
N PRO A 7 -30.92 59.57 -51.25
CA PRO A 7 -29.60 59.26 -50.70
C PRO A 7 -29.59 57.88 -50.03
N GLU A 8 -29.32 56.85 -50.79
CA GLU A 8 -29.23 55.45 -50.33
C GLU A 8 -27.92 55.13 -49.55
N ASN A 9 -26.93 56.01 -49.63
CA ASN A 9 -25.59 55.81 -49.02
C ASN A 9 -25.52 56.10 -47.54
N GLY A 10 -26.39 56.93 -46.97
CA GLY A 10 -26.35 57.32 -45.54
C GLY A 10 -26.79 56.17 -44.59
N ALA A 11 -27.81 55.40 -45.01
CA ALA A 11 -28.33 54.31 -44.16
C ALA A 11 -27.37 53.09 -44.11
N LYS A 12 -26.69 52.79 -45.20
CA LYS A 12 -25.68 51.71 -45.25
C LYS A 12 -24.43 52.05 -44.42
N GLN A 13 -23.96 53.29 -44.47
CA GLN A 13 -22.83 53.74 -43.66
C GLN A 13 -23.16 53.75 -42.13
N THR A 14 -24.37 54.09 -41.77
CA THR A 14 -24.81 54.07 -40.35
C THR A 14 -24.96 52.66 -39.81
N GLN A 15 -25.45 51.74 -40.64
CA GLN A 15 -25.52 50.32 -40.31
C GLN A 15 -24.13 49.67 -40.18
N LEU A 16 -23.20 50.04 -41.08
CA LEU A 16 -21.82 49.51 -41.02
C LEU A 16 -21.09 50.01 -39.77
N LYS A 17 -21.24 51.30 -39.44
CA LYS A 17 -20.68 51.87 -38.18
C LYS A 17 -21.26 51.22 -36.93
N ARG A 18 -22.55 50.94 -36.89
CA ARG A 18 -23.19 50.19 -35.77
C ARG A 18 -22.68 48.74 -35.68
N ARG A 19 -22.60 48.01 -36.82
CA ARG A 19 -22.06 46.64 -36.83
C ARG A 19 -20.60 46.58 -36.43
N LEU A 20 -19.77 47.55 -36.85
CA LEU A 20 -18.37 47.64 -36.41
C LEU A 20 -18.25 48.01 -34.93
N LYS A 21 -19.09 48.94 -34.43
CA LYS A 21 -19.08 49.33 -33.01
C LYS A 21 -19.53 48.18 -32.10
N TYR A 22 -20.66 47.55 -32.38
CA TYR A 22 -21.20 46.48 -31.53
C TYR A 22 -20.45 45.14 -31.76
N GLY A 23 -20.03 44.82 -32.98
CA GLY A 23 -19.19 43.66 -33.28
C GLY A 23 -17.81 43.80 -32.64
N GLY A 24 -17.19 44.98 -32.75
CA GLY A 24 -15.90 45.23 -32.09
C GLY A 24 -15.97 45.16 -30.56
N ILE A 25 -17.05 45.70 -29.94
CA ILE A 25 -17.26 45.55 -28.48
C ILE A 25 -17.47 44.08 -28.11
N SER A 26 -18.23 43.33 -28.88
CA SER A 26 -18.44 41.90 -28.63
C SER A 26 -17.14 41.08 -28.69
N VAL A 27 -16.30 41.31 -29.70
CA VAL A 27 -14.98 40.69 -29.82
C VAL A 27 -14.06 41.06 -28.67
N LEU A 28 -14.05 42.34 -28.30
CA LEU A 28 -13.25 42.83 -27.17
C LEU A 28 -13.72 42.20 -25.86
N LEU A 29 -15.03 42.12 -25.63
CA LEU A 29 -15.59 41.45 -24.43
C LEU A 29 -15.22 39.98 -24.39
N SER A 30 -15.32 39.26 -25.52
CA SER A 30 -14.92 37.86 -25.61
C SER A 30 -13.42 37.67 -25.33
N ALA A 31 -12.57 38.57 -25.85
CA ALA A 31 -11.13 38.52 -25.57
C ALA A 31 -10.81 38.76 -24.09
N VAL A 32 -11.53 39.70 -23.45
CA VAL A 32 -11.39 39.94 -21.99
C VAL A 32 -11.82 38.71 -21.19
N VAL A 33 -12.95 38.08 -21.52
CA VAL A 33 -13.41 36.87 -20.84
C VAL A 33 -12.37 35.74 -20.98
N ILE A 34 -11.84 35.52 -22.17
CA ILE A 34 -10.80 34.51 -22.41
C ILE A 34 -9.55 34.82 -21.57
N ALA A 35 -9.11 36.09 -21.55
CA ALA A 35 -7.96 36.51 -20.75
C ALA A 35 -8.19 36.28 -19.26
N VAL A 36 -9.36 36.59 -18.72
CA VAL A 36 -9.74 36.36 -17.33
C VAL A 36 -9.71 34.86 -17.00
N VAL A 37 -10.26 34.00 -17.89
CA VAL A 37 -10.23 32.55 -17.70
C VAL A 37 -8.80 32.00 -17.70
N ILE A 38 -7.94 32.49 -18.61
CA ILE A 38 -6.54 32.08 -18.66
C ILE A 38 -5.81 32.50 -17.37
N ILE A 39 -5.99 33.73 -16.92
CA ILE A 39 -5.36 34.24 -15.69
C ILE A 39 -5.86 33.49 -14.48
N ALA A 40 -7.17 33.25 -14.36
CA ALA A 40 -7.75 32.47 -13.28
C ALA A 40 -7.18 31.04 -13.25
N ASN A 41 -7.08 30.39 -14.42
CA ASN A 41 -6.49 29.05 -14.50
C ASN A 41 -5.01 29.03 -14.08
N VAL A 42 -4.22 30.01 -14.51
CA VAL A 42 -2.80 30.13 -14.08
C VAL A 42 -2.70 30.35 -12.58
N ILE A 43 -3.51 31.24 -11.99
CA ILE A 43 -3.51 31.51 -10.55
C ILE A 43 -3.90 30.22 -9.78
N ILE A 44 -5.02 29.61 -10.16
CA ILE A 44 -5.50 28.37 -9.51
C ILE A 44 -4.43 27.28 -9.60
N THR A 45 -3.86 27.03 -10.78
CA THR A 45 -2.81 26.02 -10.97
C THR A 45 -1.57 26.33 -10.13
N THR A 46 -1.17 27.60 -10.02
CA THR A 46 -0.02 28.01 -9.22
C THR A 46 -0.28 27.83 -7.73
N VAL A 47 -1.45 28.22 -7.26
CA VAL A 47 -1.86 28.08 -5.84
C VAL A 47 -1.95 26.61 -5.45
N ILE A 48 -2.60 25.79 -6.29
CA ILE A 48 -2.68 24.34 -6.05
C ILE A 48 -1.29 23.70 -5.96
N ARG A 49 -0.38 24.04 -6.89
CA ARG A 49 0.98 23.49 -6.89
C ARG A 49 1.86 23.98 -5.74
N SER A 50 1.73 25.24 -5.35
CA SER A 50 2.57 25.82 -4.28
C SER A 50 2.16 25.36 -2.88
N ASN A 51 0.87 25.08 -2.67
CA ASN A 51 0.34 24.71 -1.36
C ASN A 51 -0.05 23.23 -1.26
N ASN A 52 0.30 22.40 -2.26
CA ASN A 52 -0.10 20.99 -2.34
C ASN A 52 -1.60 20.76 -2.07
N LEU A 53 -2.45 21.71 -2.50
CA LEU A 53 -3.90 21.63 -2.37
C LEU A 53 -4.47 20.73 -3.46
N TYR A 54 -4.27 19.43 -3.31
CA TYR A 54 -4.90 18.42 -4.17
C TYR A 54 -6.19 17.97 -3.50
N THR A 55 -7.31 18.20 -4.16
CA THR A 55 -8.58 17.57 -3.76
C THR A 55 -8.64 16.20 -4.43
N ASP A 56 -8.81 15.17 -3.64
CA ASP A 56 -9.00 13.82 -4.14
C ASP A 56 -10.36 13.74 -4.85
N LEU A 57 -10.32 13.72 -6.18
CA LEU A 57 -11.49 13.54 -7.04
C LEU A 57 -11.66 12.09 -7.48
N THR A 58 -10.83 11.18 -6.98
CA THR A 58 -10.97 9.76 -7.26
C THR A 58 -12.13 9.21 -6.43
N GLY A 59 -13.02 8.42 -7.05
CA GLY A 59 -14.14 7.81 -6.32
C GLY A 59 -13.70 6.80 -5.25
N SER A 60 -12.40 6.50 -5.17
CA SER A 60 -11.78 5.55 -4.23
C SER A 60 -10.99 6.23 -3.09
N GLY A 61 -10.91 7.56 -3.05
CA GLY A 61 -10.21 8.29 -1.98
C GLY A 61 -8.71 7.96 -1.86
N ILE A 62 -8.02 7.69 -2.98
CA ILE A 62 -6.62 7.21 -3.01
C ILE A 62 -5.64 8.16 -2.28
N PHE A 63 -5.97 9.44 -2.21
CA PHE A 63 -5.15 10.48 -1.57
C PHE A 63 -5.76 11.02 -0.28
N THR A 64 -6.66 10.26 0.35
CA THR A 64 -7.27 10.60 1.63
C THR A 64 -7.05 9.43 2.57
N LEU A 65 -6.48 9.67 3.76
CA LEU A 65 -6.27 8.60 4.74
C LEU A 65 -7.60 8.01 5.18
N SER A 66 -7.68 6.68 5.19
CA SER A 66 -8.82 5.95 5.73
C SER A 66 -8.93 6.17 7.24
N ASP A 67 -10.13 6.03 7.78
CA ASP A 67 -10.34 6.12 9.23
C ASP A 67 -9.58 5.00 9.97
N THR A 68 -9.48 3.84 9.36
CA THR A 68 -8.65 2.73 9.86
C THR A 68 -7.18 3.12 9.97
N ALA A 69 -6.62 3.80 8.96
CA ALA A 69 -5.23 4.25 9.01
C ALA A 69 -5.01 5.25 10.15
N LYS A 70 -5.94 6.16 10.38
CA LYS A 70 -5.87 7.12 11.50
C LYS A 70 -5.90 6.42 12.85
N GLU A 71 -6.71 5.38 13.03
CA GLU A 71 -6.75 4.59 14.27
C GLU A 71 -5.42 3.87 14.52
N TYR A 72 -4.81 3.30 13.48
CA TYR A 72 -3.50 2.66 13.63
C TYR A 72 -2.38 3.68 13.91
N LEU A 73 -2.44 4.89 13.35
CA LEU A 73 -1.46 5.93 13.65
C LEU A 73 -1.42 6.29 15.14
N LYS A 74 -2.52 6.21 15.86
CA LYS A 74 -2.58 6.45 17.31
C LYS A 74 -1.83 5.39 18.15
N GLN A 75 -1.52 4.23 17.55
CA GLN A 75 -0.72 3.18 18.19
C GLN A 75 0.79 3.43 18.10
N ILE A 76 1.20 4.30 17.16
CA ILE A 76 2.60 4.65 16.92
C ILE A 76 2.98 5.77 17.89
N LYS A 77 4.01 5.58 18.69
CA LYS A 77 4.46 6.58 19.68
C LYS A 77 5.78 7.26 19.29
N ALA A 78 6.46 6.72 18.30
CA ALA A 78 7.75 7.22 17.87
C ALA A 78 7.62 8.15 16.64
N PRO A 79 8.41 9.24 16.56
CA PRO A 79 8.41 10.11 15.39
C PRO A 79 8.92 9.35 14.15
N ILE A 80 8.31 9.63 13.02
CA ILE A 80 8.62 8.99 11.73
C ILE A 80 9.14 10.04 10.75
N THR A 81 10.18 9.71 10.02
CA THR A 81 10.68 10.54 8.91
C THR A 81 10.65 9.76 7.61
N ILE A 82 9.94 10.29 6.63
CA ILE A 82 9.88 9.76 5.26
C ILE A 82 10.83 10.59 4.40
N LYS A 83 11.81 9.94 3.76
CA LYS A 83 12.84 10.62 2.98
C LYS A 83 12.80 10.21 1.52
N PHE A 84 12.78 11.21 0.65
CA PHE A 84 12.92 11.06 -0.79
C PHE A 84 14.32 11.49 -1.21
N ALA A 85 15.02 10.63 -1.95
CA ALA A 85 16.43 10.83 -2.33
C ALA A 85 16.62 11.72 -3.58
N VAL A 86 15.60 12.49 -3.93
CA VAL A 86 15.59 13.44 -5.05
C VAL A 86 14.92 14.76 -4.65
N PRO A 87 15.28 15.88 -5.31
CA PRO A 87 14.63 17.17 -5.08
C PRO A 87 13.12 17.16 -5.39
N LEU A 88 12.36 18.04 -4.75
CA LEU A 88 10.91 18.16 -4.92
C LEU A 88 10.48 18.36 -6.38
N ASP A 89 11.23 19.11 -7.17
CA ASP A 89 10.92 19.31 -8.59
C ASP A 89 11.03 18.01 -9.39
N THR A 90 11.99 17.15 -9.04
CA THR A 90 12.13 15.82 -9.64
C THR A 90 10.98 14.91 -9.20
N ILE A 91 10.57 14.96 -7.93
CA ILE A 91 9.39 14.24 -7.44
C ILE A 91 8.16 14.64 -8.25
N LYS A 92 7.90 15.94 -8.40
CA LYS A 92 6.75 16.48 -9.13
C LYS A 92 6.75 16.16 -10.64
N SER A 93 7.93 15.91 -11.22
CA SER A 93 8.07 15.55 -12.64
C SER A 93 7.83 14.06 -12.93
N ASN A 94 7.93 13.19 -11.92
CA ASN A 94 7.68 11.76 -12.03
C ASN A 94 6.31 11.41 -11.44
N ALA A 95 5.36 11.00 -12.28
CA ALA A 95 3.98 10.78 -11.87
C ALA A 95 3.83 9.72 -10.76
N GLN A 96 4.55 8.61 -10.83
CA GLN A 96 4.50 7.55 -9.81
C GLN A 96 5.12 8.02 -8.49
N LEU A 97 6.30 8.64 -8.53
CA LEU A 97 6.96 9.15 -7.34
C LEU A 97 6.13 10.27 -6.68
N PHE A 98 5.46 11.07 -7.49
CA PHE A 98 4.57 12.12 -7.00
C PHE A 98 3.33 11.56 -6.29
N MET A 99 2.76 10.45 -6.77
CA MET A 99 1.68 9.76 -6.06
C MET A 99 2.13 9.28 -4.69
N VAL A 100 3.32 8.69 -4.59
CA VAL A 100 3.89 8.25 -3.31
C VAL A 100 4.15 9.44 -2.38
N TYR A 101 4.67 10.55 -2.92
CA TYR A 101 4.87 11.78 -2.15
C TYR A 101 3.54 12.34 -1.62
N LEU A 102 2.48 12.35 -2.42
CA LEU A 102 1.16 12.82 -1.97
C LEU A 102 0.61 11.97 -0.83
N ALA A 103 0.79 10.64 -0.89
CA ALA A 103 0.42 9.77 0.21
C ALA A 103 1.24 10.07 1.49
N ALA A 104 2.56 10.24 1.37
CA ALA A 104 3.41 10.63 2.49
C ALA A 104 2.99 11.98 3.10
N ASP A 105 2.65 12.97 2.27
CA ASP A 105 2.18 14.30 2.68
C ASP A 105 0.86 14.23 3.45
N GLN A 106 -0.04 13.27 3.12
CA GLN A 106 -1.27 13.06 3.88
C GLN A 106 -0.99 12.56 5.30
N PHE A 107 -0.04 11.64 5.47
CA PHE A 107 0.38 11.20 6.80
C PHE A 107 1.00 12.36 7.61
N SER A 108 1.86 13.16 7.00
CA SER A 108 2.45 14.33 7.65
C SER A 108 1.38 15.36 8.06
N LYS A 109 0.39 15.59 7.20
CA LYS A 109 -0.73 16.48 7.54
C LYS A 109 -1.62 15.94 8.66
N ALA A 110 -1.84 14.64 8.69
CA ALA A 110 -2.60 14.02 9.77
C ALA A 110 -1.89 14.14 11.12
N SER A 111 -0.54 14.07 11.14
CA SER A 111 0.24 14.24 12.37
C SER A 111 0.29 15.68 12.90
N THR A 112 -0.04 16.66 12.05
CA THR A 112 -0.10 18.09 12.44
C THR A 112 -1.52 18.56 12.76
N SER A 113 -2.47 17.62 12.98
CA SER A 113 -3.84 17.94 13.36
C SER A 113 -3.86 18.75 14.66
N GLU A 114 -4.64 19.83 14.69
CA GLU A 114 -4.82 20.66 15.89
C GLU A 114 -5.79 20.03 16.92
N ASP A 115 -6.29 18.83 16.66
CA ASP A 115 -7.18 18.14 17.59
C ASP A 115 -6.34 17.58 18.77
N PRO A 116 -6.54 18.11 19.99
CA PRO A 116 -5.76 17.69 21.16
C PRO A 116 -6.02 16.22 21.59
N ASP A 117 -7.08 15.60 21.07
CA ASP A 117 -7.39 14.19 21.34
C ASP A 117 -6.73 13.23 20.33
N ASP A 118 -6.10 13.75 19.27
CA ASP A 118 -5.35 12.98 18.30
C ASP A 118 -3.87 12.86 18.72
N GLU A 119 -3.55 11.88 19.55
CA GLU A 119 -2.16 11.52 19.92
C GLU A 119 -1.44 10.82 18.73
N ILE A 120 -1.37 11.45 17.55
CA ILE A 120 -0.61 10.96 16.42
C ILE A 120 0.84 11.44 16.53
N PRO A 121 1.85 10.56 16.32
CA PRO A 121 3.25 10.94 16.38
C PRO A 121 3.60 11.92 15.26
N ASP A 122 4.67 12.68 15.45
CA ASP A 122 5.19 13.60 14.43
C ASP A 122 5.70 12.80 13.21
N ILE A 123 5.08 13.03 12.05
CA ILE A 123 5.45 12.40 10.77
C ILE A 123 5.95 13.49 9.84
N THR A 124 7.25 13.48 9.54
CA THR A 124 7.90 14.46 8.69
C THR A 124 8.24 13.89 7.31
N VAL A 125 8.14 14.73 6.28
CA VAL A 125 8.56 14.39 4.93
C VAL A 125 9.74 15.24 4.53
N GLU A 126 10.88 14.60 4.25
CA GLU A 126 12.11 15.22 3.80
C GLU A 126 12.43 14.82 2.35
N TYR A 127 13.07 15.74 1.63
CA TYR A 127 13.56 15.46 0.29
C TYR A 127 14.88 16.19 0.05
N PHE A 128 15.84 15.50 -0.58
CA PHE A 128 17.15 16.05 -0.87
C PHE A 128 17.79 15.37 -2.09
N ASP A 129 18.81 16.01 -2.62
CA ASP A 129 19.49 15.57 -3.82
C ASP A 129 20.58 14.55 -3.49
N SER A 130 20.31 13.25 -3.71
CA SER A 130 21.28 12.18 -3.48
C SER A 130 22.55 12.26 -4.37
N TYR A 131 22.45 12.96 -5.50
CA TYR A 131 23.61 13.19 -6.36
C TYR A 131 24.55 14.27 -5.79
N LYS A 132 24.00 15.27 -5.10
CA LYS A 132 24.80 16.30 -4.44
C LYS A 132 25.37 15.86 -3.10
N PHE A 133 24.63 14.99 -2.38
CA PHE A 133 24.98 14.53 -1.04
C PHE A 133 25.06 13.00 -0.94
N PRO A 134 25.90 12.33 -1.76
CA PRO A 134 25.91 10.86 -1.83
C PRO A 134 26.29 10.19 -0.52
N ALA A 135 27.14 10.81 0.31
CA ALA A 135 27.56 10.26 1.59
C ALA A 135 26.41 10.06 2.59
N GLN A 136 25.35 10.87 2.52
CA GLN A 136 24.19 10.76 3.40
C GLN A 136 23.37 9.50 3.14
N PHE A 137 23.48 8.94 1.94
CA PHE A 137 22.71 7.77 1.51
C PHE A 137 23.49 6.47 1.55
N GLU A 138 24.78 6.52 1.80
CA GLU A 138 25.61 5.31 1.76
C GLU A 138 25.09 4.23 2.72
N LYS A 139 24.62 4.62 3.91
CA LYS A 139 24.03 3.72 4.90
C LYS A 139 22.77 3.00 4.39
N TYR A 140 22.00 3.66 3.53
CA TYR A 140 20.74 3.10 3.01
C TYR A 140 20.95 2.15 1.83
N LYS A 141 22.05 2.29 1.09
CA LYS A 141 22.36 1.39 -0.03
C LYS A 141 22.59 -0.04 0.41
N GLN A 142 23.11 -0.23 1.62
CA GLN A 142 23.35 -1.55 2.20
C GLN A 142 22.04 -2.26 2.64
N LEU A 143 20.97 -1.50 2.80
CA LEU A 143 19.66 -1.99 3.26
C LEU A 143 18.71 -2.37 2.09
N THR A 144 19.13 -2.14 0.85
CA THR A 144 18.36 -2.56 -0.33
C THR A 144 18.54 -4.05 -0.57
N SER A 145 17.71 -4.88 0.05
CA SER A 145 17.74 -6.33 -0.07
C SER A 145 17.62 -6.77 -1.54
N GLY A 146 18.73 -7.22 -2.14
CA GLY A 146 18.77 -7.81 -3.48
C GLY A 146 18.52 -6.86 -4.67
N ASN A 147 18.06 -5.64 -4.44
CA ASN A 147 17.82 -4.64 -5.48
C ASN A 147 18.89 -3.56 -5.43
N ALA A 148 19.42 -3.18 -6.61
CA ALA A 148 20.34 -2.06 -6.70
C ALA A 148 19.65 -0.76 -6.22
N TRP A 149 20.36 0.06 -5.43
CA TRP A 149 19.90 1.38 -5.03
C TRP A 149 19.46 2.23 -6.23
N GLN A 150 18.29 2.83 -6.12
CA GLN A 150 17.78 3.79 -7.08
C GLN A 150 17.44 5.11 -6.37
N SER A 151 17.65 6.23 -7.04
CA SER A 151 17.33 7.55 -6.49
C SER A 151 15.81 7.75 -6.24
N THR A 152 14.98 6.88 -6.79
CA THR A 152 13.51 6.83 -6.57
C THR A 152 13.10 6.00 -5.37
N ASN A 153 14.07 5.38 -4.65
CA ASN A 153 13.75 4.65 -3.42
C ASN A 153 13.23 5.61 -2.35
N VAL A 154 12.28 5.11 -1.58
CA VAL A 154 11.68 5.83 -0.44
C VAL A 154 12.24 5.23 0.84
N ILE A 155 12.77 6.08 1.69
CA ILE A 155 13.37 5.71 2.97
C ILE A 155 12.39 6.10 4.06
N ILE A 156 12.16 5.20 5.01
CA ILE A 156 11.33 5.47 6.18
C ILE A 156 12.15 5.10 7.40
N GLU A 157 12.31 6.04 8.30
CA GLU A 157 13.08 5.84 9.54
C GLU A 157 12.33 6.40 10.75
N SER A 158 12.56 5.80 11.89
CA SER A 158 12.04 6.26 13.18
C SER A 158 13.18 6.38 14.18
N THR A 159 13.06 7.35 15.06
CA THR A 159 13.93 7.49 16.23
C THR A 159 13.10 7.22 17.45
N TYR A 160 13.17 6.02 17.99
CA TYR A 160 12.67 5.76 19.34
C TYR A 160 13.86 5.31 20.21
N ALA A 161 13.80 5.60 21.49
CA ALA A 161 14.76 5.08 22.44
C ALA A 161 14.25 3.73 22.95
N GLU A 162 15.00 2.67 22.73
CA GLU A 162 14.77 1.42 23.44
C GLU A 162 15.04 1.61 24.95
N GLU A 163 14.42 0.81 25.81
CA GLU A 163 14.59 0.90 27.27
C GLU A 163 16.06 0.78 27.70
N ASP A 164 16.91 0.20 26.87
CA ASP A 164 18.35 0.04 27.08
C ASP A 164 19.21 1.21 26.57
N GLY A 165 18.60 2.27 26.04
CA GLY A 165 19.28 3.48 25.60
C GLY A 165 19.93 3.37 24.22
N GLU A 166 19.75 2.30 23.48
CA GLU A 166 20.10 2.20 22.06
C GLU A 166 19.00 2.82 21.20
N THR A 167 19.39 3.76 20.35
CA THR A 167 18.47 4.43 19.43
C THR A 167 18.30 3.64 18.15
N GLY A 168 17.09 3.21 17.88
CA GLY A 168 16.67 3.11 16.51
C GLY A 168 16.45 1.72 15.96
N SER A 169 15.28 1.54 15.41
CA SER A 169 15.03 0.52 14.38
C SER A 169 15.86 0.81 13.13
N LEU A 170 16.28 -0.25 12.44
CA LEU A 170 16.94 -0.09 11.13
C LEU A 170 15.98 0.61 10.16
N PRO A 171 16.45 1.61 9.40
CA PRO A 171 15.65 2.26 8.37
C PRO A 171 15.10 1.24 7.36
N LEU A 172 13.87 1.43 6.93
CA LEU A 172 13.26 0.66 5.86
C LEU A 172 13.46 1.39 4.52
N VAL A 173 13.91 0.66 3.51
CA VAL A 173 14.14 1.20 2.17
C VAL A 173 13.29 0.45 1.16
N TYR A 174 12.37 1.16 0.55
CA TYR A 174 11.45 0.59 -0.43
C TYR A 174 11.76 1.08 -1.85
N ALA A 175 11.78 0.17 -2.81
CA ALA A 175 11.74 0.55 -4.21
C ALA A 175 10.40 1.25 -4.53
N LEU A 176 10.40 2.17 -5.50
CA LEU A 176 9.17 2.86 -5.93
C LEU A 176 8.05 1.88 -6.30
N THR A 177 8.40 0.75 -6.91
CA THR A 177 7.46 -0.32 -7.30
C THR A 177 6.72 -0.95 -6.14
N ALA A 178 7.28 -0.93 -4.92
CA ALA A 178 6.65 -1.49 -3.72
C ALA A 178 5.35 -0.76 -3.30
N PHE A 179 5.12 0.44 -3.83
CA PHE A 179 3.90 1.23 -3.59
C PHE A 179 2.79 0.99 -4.61
N PHE A 180 3.01 0.06 -5.54
CA PHE A 180 2.07 -0.23 -6.62
C PHE A 180 1.82 -1.72 -6.72
N THR A 181 0.58 -2.07 -7.03
CA THR A 181 0.22 -3.44 -7.39
C THR A 181 0.39 -3.60 -8.90
N THR A 182 1.08 -4.64 -9.31
CA THR A 182 1.31 -4.94 -10.72
C THR A 182 0.71 -6.29 -11.09
N SER A 183 0.17 -6.40 -12.31
CA SER A 183 -0.25 -7.67 -12.92
C SER A 183 0.18 -7.67 -14.37
N ASP A 184 0.78 -8.75 -14.84
CA ASP A 184 1.32 -8.88 -16.19
C ASP A 184 2.23 -7.72 -16.61
N GLY A 185 3.06 -7.24 -15.68
CA GLY A 185 3.98 -6.11 -15.90
C GLY A 185 3.31 -4.74 -16.02
N LYS A 186 2.01 -4.64 -15.74
CA LYS A 186 1.25 -3.38 -15.75
C LYS A 186 0.85 -2.99 -14.33
N THR A 187 0.99 -1.71 -14.00
CA THR A 187 0.47 -1.17 -12.75
C THR A 187 -1.06 -1.16 -12.79
N ILE A 188 -1.69 -1.85 -11.84
CA ILE A 188 -3.14 -1.99 -11.71
C ILE A 188 -3.71 -1.30 -10.48
N GLY A 189 -2.86 -0.92 -9.52
CA GLY A 189 -3.30 -0.27 -8.29
C GLY A 189 -2.19 0.50 -7.60
N PHE A 190 -2.59 1.37 -6.67
CA PHE A 190 -1.72 2.11 -5.77
C PHE A 190 -2.05 1.71 -4.33
N ASN A 191 -1.06 1.30 -3.55
CA ASN A 191 -1.21 0.83 -2.18
C ASN A 191 -0.36 1.63 -1.18
N GLY A 192 -0.12 2.90 -1.49
CA GLY A 192 0.77 3.78 -0.72
C GLY A 192 0.37 3.90 0.75
N GLU A 193 -0.91 4.11 1.07
CA GLU A 193 -1.40 4.20 2.44
C GLU A 193 -1.01 2.94 3.24
N ARG A 194 -1.36 1.77 2.72
CA ARG A 194 -1.07 0.50 3.39
C ARG A 194 0.45 0.30 3.58
N ARG A 195 1.25 0.60 2.55
CA ARG A 195 2.71 0.41 2.61
C ARG A 195 3.34 1.31 3.68
N PHE A 196 2.97 2.57 3.73
CA PHE A 196 3.46 3.49 4.76
C PHE A 196 3.02 3.04 6.16
N LEU A 197 1.74 2.71 6.34
CA LEU A 197 1.22 2.30 7.64
C LEU A 197 1.95 1.07 8.18
N LEU A 198 2.13 0.03 7.35
CA LEU A 198 2.88 -1.17 7.75
C LEU A 198 4.33 -0.85 8.11
N ALA A 199 4.99 0.02 7.33
CA ALA A 199 6.34 0.46 7.65
C ALA A 199 6.41 1.20 8.99
N PHE A 200 5.44 2.06 9.27
CA PHE A 200 5.37 2.80 10.54
C PHE A 200 5.16 1.87 11.74
N LEU A 201 4.23 0.92 11.63
CA LEU A 201 3.99 -0.08 12.68
C LEU A 201 5.25 -0.93 12.93
N GLN A 202 5.93 -1.35 11.88
CA GLN A 202 7.18 -2.10 11.99
C GLN A 202 8.27 -1.28 12.68
N LEU A 203 8.45 -0.01 12.30
CA LEU A 203 9.43 0.89 12.91
C LEU A 203 9.08 1.28 14.36
N ALA A 204 7.81 1.27 14.71
CA ALA A 204 7.34 1.51 16.07
C ALA A 204 7.48 0.29 16.98
N GLY A 205 8.04 -0.81 16.51
CA GLY A 205 8.18 -2.04 17.30
C GLY A 205 6.86 -2.73 17.60
N VAL A 206 5.78 -2.41 16.86
CA VAL A 206 4.51 -3.14 16.98
C VAL A 206 4.73 -4.57 16.49
N GLU A 207 4.47 -5.53 17.36
CA GLU A 207 4.64 -6.94 17.03
C GLU A 207 3.77 -7.33 15.84
N GLN A 208 4.42 -7.85 14.80
CA GLN A 208 3.73 -8.34 13.62
C GLN A 208 3.05 -9.67 13.93
N PRO A 209 1.78 -9.85 13.62
CA PRO A 209 1.13 -11.15 13.77
C PRO A 209 1.82 -12.19 12.89
N VAL A 210 1.92 -13.41 13.40
CA VAL A 210 2.54 -14.51 12.66
C VAL A 210 1.48 -15.28 11.87
N VAL A 211 1.80 -15.61 10.62
CA VAL A 211 1.12 -16.66 9.86
C VAL A 211 2.05 -17.85 9.75
N VAL A 212 1.55 -19.02 10.12
CA VAL A 212 2.29 -20.29 10.04
C VAL A 212 1.77 -21.07 8.85
N PHE A 213 2.65 -21.36 7.90
CA PHE A 213 2.41 -22.34 6.85
C PHE A 213 2.91 -23.69 7.34
N THR A 214 2.02 -24.69 7.36
CA THR A 214 2.40 -26.05 7.74
C THR A 214 3.33 -26.66 6.72
N THR A 215 4.30 -27.42 7.20
CA THR A 215 5.23 -28.22 6.39
C THR A 215 5.30 -29.64 6.96
N GLY A 216 5.93 -30.54 6.23
CA GLY A 216 6.08 -31.91 6.71
C GLY A 216 5.16 -32.94 6.00
N HIS A 217 4.11 -32.46 5.28
CA HIS A 217 3.15 -33.33 4.57
C HIS A 217 3.32 -33.28 3.05
N GLY A 218 4.45 -32.73 2.57
CA GLY A 218 4.73 -32.63 1.14
C GLY A 218 4.03 -31.44 0.48
N GLU A 219 3.73 -30.42 1.24
CA GLU A 219 3.22 -29.16 0.76
C GLU A 219 4.18 -28.54 -0.26
N PRO A 220 3.70 -27.97 -1.38
CA PRO A 220 4.57 -27.42 -2.42
C PRO A 220 5.02 -25.99 -2.13
N ILE A 221 5.41 -25.70 -0.89
CA ILE A 221 5.78 -24.35 -0.42
C ILE A 221 7.25 -24.25 0.05
N GLY A 222 7.99 -25.36 0.08
CA GLY A 222 9.36 -25.35 0.61
C GLY A 222 9.44 -25.01 2.09
N THR A 223 10.60 -24.54 2.53
CA THR A 223 10.87 -24.16 3.93
C THR A 223 11.13 -22.68 4.13
N SER A 224 11.11 -21.90 3.07
CA SER A 224 11.26 -20.44 3.09
C SER A 224 10.60 -19.80 1.87
N PRO A 225 10.29 -18.49 1.91
CA PRO A 225 9.74 -17.76 0.75
C PRO A 225 10.68 -17.77 -0.47
N ALA A 226 11.99 -17.81 -0.23
CA ALA A 226 13.02 -17.81 -1.27
C ALA A 226 13.38 -19.20 -1.78
N ASP A 227 12.72 -20.25 -1.30
CA ASP A 227 12.96 -21.62 -1.73
C ASP A 227 12.49 -21.79 -3.17
N SER A 228 13.37 -22.33 -4.03
CA SER A 228 13.04 -22.61 -5.43
C SER A 228 11.89 -23.59 -5.62
N ASP A 229 11.62 -24.42 -4.61
CA ASP A 229 10.54 -25.39 -4.60
C ASP A 229 9.20 -24.80 -4.14
N ASN A 230 9.19 -23.52 -3.72
CA ASN A 230 7.97 -22.83 -3.34
C ASN A 230 7.14 -22.44 -4.58
N GLN A 231 6.18 -23.28 -4.92
CA GLN A 231 5.25 -23.06 -6.04
C GLN A 231 4.21 -21.96 -5.72
N TYR A 232 4.08 -21.55 -4.47
CA TYR A 232 3.13 -20.54 -3.98
C TYR A 232 3.84 -19.33 -3.39
N SER A 233 5.02 -18.99 -3.92
CA SER A 233 5.83 -17.85 -3.44
C SER A 233 5.04 -16.54 -3.43
N ASP A 234 4.25 -16.27 -4.47
CA ASP A 234 3.43 -15.04 -4.54
C ASP A 234 2.33 -15.05 -3.47
N PHE A 235 1.75 -16.22 -3.18
CA PHE A 235 0.73 -16.35 -2.14
C PHE A 235 1.32 -16.15 -0.74
N THR A 236 2.48 -16.71 -0.47
CA THR A 236 3.17 -16.51 0.82
C THR A 236 3.66 -15.07 0.96
N ALA A 237 4.21 -14.46 -0.10
CA ALA A 237 4.63 -13.08 -0.12
C ALA A 237 3.46 -12.10 0.12
N MET A 238 2.25 -12.45 -0.30
CA MET A 238 1.06 -11.63 -0.02
C MET A 238 0.84 -11.43 1.49
N PHE A 239 1.12 -12.43 2.33
CA PHE A 239 1.00 -12.27 3.79
C PHE A 239 2.06 -11.33 4.35
N GLU A 240 3.29 -11.36 3.83
CA GLU A 240 4.33 -10.38 4.19
C GLU A 240 3.91 -8.97 3.78
N GLU A 241 3.32 -8.82 2.59
CA GLU A 241 2.76 -7.55 2.15
C GLU A 241 1.58 -7.06 3.01
N LEU A 242 0.83 -7.98 3.63
CA LEU A 242 -0.25 -7.67 4.57
C LEU A 242 0.27 -7.36 5.99
N GLY A 243 1.58 -7.44 6.21
CA GLY A 243 2.21 -7.14 7.49
C GLY A 243 2.31 -8.33 8.45
N PHE A 244 2.09 -9.54 7.96
CA PHE A 244 2.36 -10.74 8.75
C PHE A 244 3.84 -11.13 8.65
N ARG A 245 4.35 -11.69 9.72
CA ARG A 245 5.60 -12.42 9.72
C ARG A 245 5.31 -13.86 9.30
N VAL A 246 5.80 -14.26 8.14
CA VAL A 246 5.59 -15.63 7.60
C VAL A 246 6.57 -16.60 8.25
N LYS A 247 6.04 -17.72 8.78
CA LYS A 247 6.80 -18.84 9.29
C LYS A 247 6.38 -20.14 8.60
N TYR A 248 7.34 -21.03 8.42
CA TYR A 248 7.14 -22.38 7.93
C TYR A 248 7.45 -23.34 9.09
N SER A 249 6.49 -24.18 9.50
CA SER A 249 6.63 -25.02 10.67
C SER A 249 6.10 -26.44 10.42
N ASP A 250 6.90 -27.41 10.84
CA ASP A 250 6.49 -28.81 10.93
C ASP A 250 5.87 -29.05 12.32
N LEU A 251 4.54 -28.97 12.39
CA LEU A 251 3.79 -29.13 13.61
C LEU A 251 3.85 -30.55 14.22
N THR A 252 4.48 -31.52 13.54
CA THR A 252 4.81 -32.80 14.17
C THR A 252 5.94 -32.67 15.19
N ARG A 253 6.77 -31.62 15.09
CA ARG A 253 7.99 -31.42 15.86
C ARG A 253 8.01 -30.12 16.65
N GLU A 254 7.25 -29.14 16.20
CA GLU A 254 7.28 -27.76 16.71
C GLU A 254 5.92 -27.39 17.29
N GLU A 255 5.94 -26.60 18.35
CA GLU A 255 4.74 -25.97 18.86
C GLU A 255 4.33 -24.79 17.96
N VAL A 256 3.03 -24.45 17.98
CA VAL A 256 2.54 -23.27 17.28
C VAL A 256 3.16 -22.02 17.89
N ASP A 257 3.68 -21.14 17.04
CA ASP A 257 4.24 -19.87 17.49
C ASP A 257 3.23 -19.09 18.35
N PRO A 258 3.61 -18.56 19.52
CA PRO A 258 2.69 -17.85 20.43
C PRO A 258 2.08 -16.60 19.80
N ASP A 259 2.78 -15.95 18.85
CA ASP A 259 2.29 -14.78 18.11
C ASP A 259 1.44 -15.17 16.89
N CYS A 260 1.26 -16.48 16.66
CA CYS A 260 0.49 -16.97 15.52
C CYS A 260 -0.97 -16.49 15.61
N ARG A 261 -1.49 -16.02 14.49
CA ARG A 261 -2.90 -15.64 14.33
C ARG A 261 -3.60 -16.47 13.27
N LEU A 262 -2.82 -17.07 12.37
CA LEU A 262 -3.34 -17.86 11.26
C LEU A 262 -2.42 -19.04 10.98
N ILE A 263 -2.99 -20.25 10.94
CA ILE A 263 -2.33 -21.42 10.38
C ILE A 263 -2.88 -21.65 8.97
N VAL A 264 -2.00 -21.83 8.00
CA VAL A 264 -2.33 -22.13 6.60
C VAL A 264 -1.87 -23.54 6.27
N ILE A 265 -2.80 -24.41 5.93
CA ILE A 265 -2.57 -25.74 5.40
C ILE A 265 -2.76 -25.67 3.89
N LEU A 266 -1.69 -25.88 3.13
CA LEU A 266 -1.69 -25.62 1.68
C LEU A 266 -1.32 -26.87 0.88
N ASP A 267 -2.32 -27.51 0.31
CA ASP A 267 -2.22 -28.66 -0.61
C ASP A 267 -1.27 -29.78 -0.12
N PRO A 268 -1.48 -30.30 1.12
CA PRO A 268 -0.67 -31.40 1.66
C PRO A 268 -0.79 -32.64 0.78
N LYS A 269 0.26 -33.44 0.74
CA LYS A 269 0.31 -34.69 -0.03
C LYS A 269 0.24 -35.95 0.87
N ARG A 270 0.19 -35.76 2.18
CA ARG A 270 0.05 -36.77 3.21
C ARG A 270 -0.93 -36.29 4.26
N ASP A 271 -1.56 -37.24 4.96
CA ASP A 271 -2.47 -36.94 6.05
C ASP A 271 -1.72 -36.45 7.29
N PHE A 272 -2.42 -35.72 8.11
CA PHE A 272 -1.98 -35.21 9.40
C PHE A 272 -2.04 -36.30 10.47
N ILE A 273 -1.19 -36.19 11.48
CA ILE A 273 -1.20 -37.13 12.62
C ILE A 273 -2.34 -36.73 13.55
N GLY A 274 -3.30 -37.61 13.67
CA GLY A 274 -4.44 -37.47 14.56
C GLY A 274 -4.24 -38.12 15.91
N LYS A 275 -5.10 -37.78 16.84
CA LYS A 275 -5.06 -38.22 18.25
C LYS A 275 -5.09 -39.75 18.43
N GLU A 276 -5.72 -40.50 17.50
CA GLU A 276 -5.85 -41.94 17.61
C GLU A 276 -4.56 -42.72 17.25
N LEU A 277 -3.61 -42.08 16.57
CA LEU A 277 -2.33 -42.66 16.20
C LEU A 277 -1.23 -42.39 17.24
N ASP A 278 -1.50 -41.52 18.20
CA ASP A 278 -0.57 -41.11 19.23
C ASP A 278 -0.64 -42.02 20.45
N SER A 279 -0.27 -43.29 20.26
CA SER A 279 -0.02 -44.22 21.38
C SER A 279 1.30 -43.96 22.10
N LEU A 280 2.06 -42.94 21.70
CA LEU A 280 3.33 -42.52 22.25
C LEU A 280 3.18 -41.11 22.83
N GLU A 281 3.44 -40.98 24.10
CA GLU A 281 3.52 -39.77 24.93
C GLU A 281 3.80 -38.46 24.17
N GLY A 282 2.75 -37.75 23.77
CA GLY A 282 2.91 -36.46 23.10
C GLY A 282 1.59 -35.90 22.53
N THR A 283 1.51 -34.61 22.40
CA THR A 283 0.41 -33.89 21.74
C THR A 283 0.51 -34.09 20.25
N SER A 284 -0.55 -34.61 19.60
CA SER A 284 -0.54 -34.77 18.15
C SER A 284 -0.54 -33.41 17.43
N GLU A 285 -0.14 -33.39 16.16
CA GLU A 285 -0.14 -32.15 15.40
C GLU A 285 -1.56 -31.57 15.23
N LEU A 286 -2.60 -32.41 15.06
CA LEU A 286 -3.99 -31.92 15.02
C LEU A 286 -4.49 -31.48 16.40
N ASP A 287 -3.96 -32.01 17.51
CA ASP A 287 -4.22 -31.46 18.84
C ASP A 287 -3.64 -30.03 18.97
N ARG A 288 -2.40 -29.78 18.48
CA ARG A 288 -1.82 -28.42 18.47
C ARG A 288 -2.67 -27.45 17.64
N VAL A 289 -3.15 -27.87 16.48
CA VAL A 289 -4.08 -27.07 15.66
C VAL A 289 -5.40 -26.84 16.38
N SER A 290 -5.95 -27.85 17.04
CA SER A 290 -7.20 -27.76 17.81
C SER A 290 -7.06 -26.80 19.01
N ASP A 291 -5.97 -26.90 19.76
CA ASP A 291 -5.68 -26.01 20.88
C ASP A 291 -5.52 -24.56 20.41
N PHE A 292 -4.82 -24.35 19.30
CA PHE A 292 -4.67 -23.04 18.66
C PHE A 292 -6.03 -22.43 18.26
N VAL A 293 -6.89 -23.21 17.61
CA VAL A 293 -8.24 -22.72 17.22
C VAL A 293 -9.11 -22.48 18.45
N SER A 294 -9.01 -23.33 19.47
CA SER A 294 -9.73 -23.14 20.74
C SER A 294 -9.27 -21.87 21.47
N ALA A 295 -8.03 -21.46 21.31
CA ALA A 295 -7.49 -20.19 21.78
C ALA A 295 -7.79 -18.99 20.85
N HIS A 296 -8.80 -19.09 19.99
CA HIS A 296 -9.24 -18.07 19.04
C HIS A 296 -8.30 -17.80 17.86
N GLY A 297 -7.41 -18.73 17.56
CA GLY A 297 -6.65 -18.74 16.30
C GLY A 297 -7.53 -19.06 15.09
N SER A 298 -7.07 -18.72 13.90
CA SER A 298 -7.77 -19.00 12.64
C SER A 298 -7.00 -20.03 11.81
N ILE A 299 -7.71 -20.87 11.09
CA ILE A 299 -7.10 -21.79 10.11
C ILE A 299 -7.63 -21.52 8.71
N MET A 300 -6.77 -21.71 7.73
CA MET A 300 -7.10 -21.66 6.31
C MET A 300 -6.60 -22.94 5.66
N VAL A 301 -7.50 -23.70 5.03
CA VAL A 301 -7.19 -25.00 4.46
C VAL A 301 -7.47 -24.98 2.96
N PHE A 302 -6.45 -25.29 2.17
CA PHE A 302 -6.55 -25.48 0.73
C PHE A 302 -6.21 -26.92 0.40
N LEU A 303 -7.10 -27.60 -0.27
CA LEU A 303 -6.91 -28.96 -0.72
C LEU A 303 -7.00 -28.99 -2.25
N GLY A 304 -5.97 -29.49 -2.89
CA GLY A 304 -5.96 -29.70 -4.33
C GLY A 304 -6.80 -30.91 -4.73
N PRO A 305 -7.11 -31.08 -6.02
CA PRO A 305 -7.78 -32.26 -6.56
C PRO A 305 -6.82 -33.45 -6.55
N THR A 306 -6.68 -34.11 -5.40
CA THR A 306 -5.72 -35.17 -5.21
C THR A 306 -6.43 -36.50 -4.85
N GLY A 307 -5.79 -37.62 -5.17
CA GLY A 307 -6.23 -38.94 -4.75
C GLY A 307 -5.69 -39.34 -3.36
N TYR A 308 -5.21 -38.38 -2.55
CA TYR A 308 -4.70 -38.64 -1.21
C TYR A 308 -5.86 -38.82 -0.23
N ASP A 309 -5.63 -39.74 0.73
CA ASP A 309 -6.58 -39.97 1.83
C ASP A 309 -6.19 -39.07 3.02
N TYR A 310 -7.11 -38.24 3.46
CA TYR A 310 -6.95 -37.33 4.60
C TYR A 310 -7.88 -37.76 5.73
N THR A 311 -7.76 -38.99 6.19
CA THR A 311 -8.67 -39.58 7.20
C THR A 311 -8.69 -38.72 8.47
N ASN A 312 -7.53 -38.39 9.02
CA ASN A 312 -7.42 -37.60 10.27
C ASN A 312 -7.82 -36.13 10.08
N LEU A 313 -7.30 -35.47 9.03
CA LEU A 313 -7.69 -34.10 8.72
C LEU A 313 -9.19 -33.99 8.39
N SER A 314 -9.75 -34.99 7.67
CA SER A 314 -11.17 -35.04 7.37
C SER A 314 -12.01 -35.21 8.63
N HIS A 315 -11.56 -36.07 9.55
CA HIS A 315 -12.22 -36.25 10.85
C HIS A 315 -12.22 -34.93 11.64
N TYR A 316 -11.08 -34.29 11.77
CA TYR A 316 -10.95 -32.98 12.44
C TYR A 316 -11.88 -31.91 11.84
N LEU A 317 -11.86 -31.74 10.51
CA LEU A 317 -12.73 -30.77 9.84
C LEU A 317 -14.20 -31.10 9.95
N SER A 318 -14.55 -32.39 10.10
CA SER A 318 -15.96 -32.81 10.29
C SER A 318 -16.54 -32.34 11.61
N GLU A 319 -15.75 -32.12 12.64
CA GLU A 319 -16.16 -31.53 13.91
C GLU A 319 -16.67 -30.08 13.72
N TRP A 320 -16.15 -29.40 12.71
CA TRP A 320 -16.57 -28.05 12.27
C TRP A 320 -17.65 -28.09 11.19
N GLY A 321 -18.19 -29.26 10.87
CA GLY A 321 -19.24 -29.45 9.87
C GLY A 321 -18.73 -29.46 8.41
N VAL A 322 -17.42 -29.48 8.19
CA VAL A 322 -16.82 -29.55 6.85
C VAL A 322 -16.54 -31.00 6.48
N LYS A 323 -17.06 -31.45 5.33
CA LYS A 323 -16.80 -32.79 4.80
C LYS A 323 -15.97 -32.73 3.53
N ILE A 324 -14.84 -33.45 3.53
CA ILE A 324 -14.00 -33.62 2.35
C ILE A 324 -14.54 -34.78 1.52
N HIS A 325 -14.80 -34.54 0.24
CA HIS A 325 -15.18 -35.57 -0.73
C HIS A 325 -14.03 -35.76 -1.72
N THR A 326 -13.32 -36.87 -1.58
CA THR A 326 -12.20 -37.23 -2.47
C THR A 326 -12.64 -37.85 -3.81
N THR A 327 -13.93 -38.15 -3.96
CA THR A 327 -14.48 -38.85 -5.14
C THR A 327 -14.98 -37.93 -6.25
N TYR A 328 -15.14 -36.64 -5.97
CA TYR A 328 -15.68 -35.66 -6.92
C TYR A 328 -14.72 -34.48 -7.05
N THR A 329 -14.32 -34.23 -8.29
CA THR A 329 -13.60 -32.98 -8.67
C THR A 329 -14.62 -32.09 -9.36
N ILE A 330 -14.72 -30.83 -8.92
CA ILE A 330 -15.58 -29.81 -9.54
C ILE A 330 -14.84 -29.18 -10.70
#